data_4f766d65f599fa9e48e7d43dcf0dab84
#
_entry.id   4f766d65f599fa9e48e7d43dcf0dab84
#
_cell.length_a   1.000
_cell.length_b   1.000
_cell.length_c   1.000
_cell.angle_alpha   90.00
_cell.angle_beta   90.00
_cell.angle_gamma   90.00
#
_symmetry.space_group_name_H-M   'P 1'
#
loop_
_entity.id
_entity.type
_entity.pdbx_description
1 polymer ?
#
loop_
_entity_poly.entity_id
_entity_poly.type
_entity_poly.pdbx_seq_one_letter_code
_entity_poly.pdbx_strand_id
1 'polypeptide(L)'
;RTEKLKFGPSIMVLPGRNPVILAKSLASLDVISEGRLLPAFGLGAADTAEHQAFGVERKDRAPWFNEALPLMRRLWEEDKVTHAGQRFCLNEVRVLPKPIQSPLEIWLGGLAPSELRRVGRLGDGWLPSFCTPEDVADGIPVIDEHAEVAGKPLIDREHFGSLIIYTSDGSMPDQIVRAVRKRRPELDPRQIIVQGHRDLEKRIKEFIDVGASKFILVPYIEPDDWSKELQSLAEATLHLQT
;
A
#
# COMPACT_ATOMS: atom_id res chain seq x y z
N ARG A 1 20.75 0.01 11.25
CA ARG A 1 21.28 -1.38 11.11
C ARG A 1 21.13 -1.91 9.68
N THR A 2 20.38 -1.25 8.82
CA THR A 2 20.25 -1.59 7.40
C THR A 2 20.56 -0.37 6.54
N GLU A 3 21.25 -0.59 5.41
CA GLU A 3 21.70 0.49 4.52
C GLU A 3 20.87 0.58 3.23
N LYS A 4 20.28 -0.54 2.81
CA LYS A 4 19.57 -0.64 1.52
C LYS A 4 18.08 -0.95 1.64
N LEU A 5 17.65 -1.52 2.78
CA LEU A 5 16.26 -1.93 2.97
C LEU A 5 15.33 -0.71 2.92
N LYS A 6 14.40 -0.70 1.98
CA LYS A 6 13.31 0.28 1.94
C LYS A 6 12.31 0.01 3.06
N PHE A 7 11.63 1.03 3.52
CA PHE A 7 10.60 0.93 4.56
C PHE A 7 9.48 1.93 4.32
N GLY A 8 8.30 1.64 4.83
CA GLY A 8 7.14 2.53 4.73
C GLY A 8 5.92 1.96 5.45
N PRO A 9 4.87 2.76 5.61
CA PRO A 9 3.60 2.27 6.12
C PRO A 9 2.91 1.40 5.07
N SER A 10 2.32 0.29 5.49
CA SER A 10 1.59 -0.63 4.63
C SER A 10 0.19 -0.92 5.17
N ILE A 11 -0.74 -0.07 4.99
CA ILE A 11 -0.82 1.23 4.34
C ILE A 11 -1.22 2.33 5.33
N MET A 12 -0.92 3.58 5.02
CA MET A 12 -1.41 4.73 5.78
C MET A 12 -2.74 5.23 5.18
N VAL A 13 -3.72 5.47 6.02
CA VAL A 13 -4.97 6.12 5.58
C VAL A 13 -4.70 7.60 5.32
N LEU A 14 -4.89 8.05 4.06
CA LEU A 14 -4.63 9.44 3.66
C LEU A 14 -5.76 10.40 4.04
N PRO A 15 -7.05 10.06 3.89
CA PRO A 15 -8.15 10.96 4.23
C PRO A 15 -8.10 11.43 5.68
N GLY A 16 -8.31 12.71 5.91
CA GLY A 16 -8.24 13.35 7.22
C GLY A 16 -6.86 13.89 7.60
N ARG A 17 -5.81 13.58 6.83
CA ARG A 17 -4.47 14.11 7.07
C ARG A 17 -4.23 15.38 6.27
N ASN A 18 -3.63 16.39 6.89
CA ASN A 18 -3.22 17.60 6.20
C ASN A 18 -2.08 17.28 5.21
N PRO A 19 -2.28 17.49 3.89
CA PRO A 19 -1.29 17.11 2.88
C PRO A 19 0.02 17.87 2.98
N VAL A 20 0.02 19.12 3.47
CA VAL A 20 1.24 19.92 3.63
C VAL A 20 2.11 19.35 4.76
N ILE A 21 1.49 19.07 5.92
CA ILE A 21 2.20 18.48 7.06
C ILE A 21 2.72 17.09 6.71
N LEU A 22 1.90 16.30 6.04
CA LEU A 22 2.28 14.94 5.64
C LEU A 22 3.40 14.97 4.59
N ALA A 23 3.31 15.83 3.58
CA ALA A 23 4.36 16.01 2.59
C ALA A 23 5.70 16.39 3.23
N LYS A 24 5.68 17.32 4.21
CA LYS A 24 6.86 17.70 4.99
C LYS A 24 7.46 16.52 5.75
N SER A 25 6.62 15.75 6.45
CA SER A 25 7.07 14.62 7.26
C SER A 25 7.71 13.54 6.39
N LEU A 26 7.07 13.18 5.26
CA LEU A 26 7.60 12.17 4.36
C LEU A 26 8.88 12.60 3.65
N ALA A 27 8.97 13.86 3.22
CA ALA A 27 10.21 14.41 2.66
C ALA A 27 11.36 14.38 3.67
N SER A 28 11.08 14.72 4.93
CA SER A 28 12.09 14.65 6.00
C SER A 28 12.54 13.21 6.27
N LEU A 29 11.61 12.25 6.29
CA LEU A 29 11.93 10.83 6.44
C LEU A 29 12.74 10.29 5.26
N ASP A 30 12.41 10.73 4.06
CA ASP A 30 13.16 10.33 2.86
C ASP A 30 14.62 10.82 2.92
N VAL A 31 14.82 12.08 3.31
CA VAL A 31 16.17 12.63 3.52
C VAL A 31 16.94 11.90 4.62
N ILE A 32 16.33 11.70 5.80
CA ILE A 32 16.98 11.02 6.93
C ILE A 32 17.33 9.57 6.60
N SER A 33 16.51 8.93 5.79
CA SER A 33 16.73 7.55 5.36
C SER A 33 17.60 7.40 4.13
N GLU A 34 18.08 8.49 3.55
CA GLU A 34 18.90 8.47 2.33
C GLU A 34 18.15 7.84 1.14
N GLY A 35 16.86 8.23 0.95
CA GLY A 35 16.04 7.78 -0.18
C GLY A 35 15.47 6.36 -0.04
N ARG A 36 15.31 5.83 1.18
CA ARG A 36 14.76 4.49 1.42
C ARG A 36 13.28 4.47 1.78
N LEU A 37 12.61 5.62 1.81
CA LEU A 37 11.19 5.69 2.10
C LEU A 37 10.35 5.17 0.92
N LEU A 38 9.38 4.31 1.23
CA LEU A 38 8.38 3.81 0.27
C LEU A 38 6.98 3.93 0.89
N PRO A 39 6.32 5.09 0.78
CA PRO A 39 5.03 5.30 1.40
C PRO A 39 3.91 4.64 0.60
N ALA A 40 3.04 3.90 1.30
CA ALA A 40 1.83 3.34 0.73
C ALA A 40 0.57 3.93 1.37
N PHE A 41 -0.42 4.27 0.56
CA PHE A 41 -1.65 4.92 1.00
C PHE A 41 -2.91 4.17 0.59
N GLY A 42 -3.96 4.34 1.41
CA GLY A 42 -5.30 3.84 1.13
C GLY A 42 -6.40 4.76 1.65
N LEU A 43 -7.64 4.42 1.32
CA LEU A 43 -8.84 5.12 1.82
C LEU A 43 -9.18 4.74 3.27
N GLY A 44 -8.62 3.66 3.78
CA GLY A 44 -9.01 3.04 5.04
C GLY A 44 -10.27 2.19 4.94
N ALA A 45 -10.50 1.35 5.93
CA ALA A 45 -11.69 0.51 6.02
C ALA A 45 -12.96 1.34 6.27
N ALA A 46 -14.11 0.80 5.88
CA ALA A 46 -15.39 1.37 6.19
C ALA A 46 -15.66 1.42 7.65
N ASP A 47 -16.21 2.00 8.44
CA ASP A 47 -16.58 1.91 9.88
C ASP A 47 -15.41 1.72 10.85
N THR A 48 -14.33 2.46 10.70
CA THR A 48 -13.23 2.39 11.66
C THR A 48 -13.21 3.59 12.59
N ALA A 49 -12.75 3.37 13.84
CA ALA A 49 -12.53 4.43 14.81
C ALA A 49 -11.54 5.49 14.29
N GLU A 50 -10.61 5.10 13.43
CA GLU A 50 -9.66 6.01 12.79
C GLU A 50 -10.36 7.11 11.98
N HIS A 51 -11.43 6.75 11.22
CA HIS A 51 -12.16 7.76 10.45
C HIS A 51 -12.98 8.69 11.33
N GLN A 52 -13.47 8.19 12.46
CA GLN A 52 -14.15 9.03 13.44
C GLN A 52 -13.16 10.02 14.07
N ALA A 53 -11.94 9.57 14.38
CA ALA A 53 -10.89 10.40 14.94
C ALA A 53 -10.43 11.53 13.98
N PHE A 54 -10.45 11.28 12.67
CA PHE A 54 -10.11 12.29 11.66
C PHE A 54 -11.30 13.14 11.18
N GLY A 55 -12.51 12.83 11.60
CA GLY A 55 -13.71 13.59 11.24
C GLY A 55 -14.06 13.56 9.74
N VAL A 56 -13.66 12.51 9.01
CA VAL A 56 -13.92 12.38 7.58
C VAL A 56 -14.99 11.34 7.31
N GLU A 57 -16.12 11.78 6.77
CA GLU A 57 -17.20 10.89 6.38
C GLU A 57 -16.80 10.00 5.17
N ARG A 58 -17.42 8.82 5.06
CA ARG A 58 -17.13 7.85 4.00
C ARG A 58 -17.23 8.46 2.59
N LYS A 59 -18.24 9.29 2.35
CA LYS A 59 -18.45 9.96 1.03
C LYS A 59 -17.34 10.93 0.66
N ASP A 60 -16.63 11.47 1.67
CA ASP A 60 -15.60 12.49 1.51
C ASP A 60 -14.17 11.93 1.37
N ARG A 61 -13.96 10.63 1.64
CA ARG A 61 -12.62 10.01 1.62
C ARG A 61 -12.00 10.01 0.24
N ALA A 62 -12.74 9.58 -0.78
CA ALA A 62 -12.23 9.54 -2.14
C ALA A 62 -11.95 10.94 -2.72
N PRO A 63 -12.86 11.94 -2.59
CA PRO A 63 -12.55 13.32 -2.94
C PRO A 63 -11.33 13.89 -2.21
N TRP A 64 -11.20 13.64 -0.89
CA TRP A 64 -10.03 14.05 -0.11
C TRP A 64 -8.74 13.47 -0.69
N PHE A 65 -8.73 12.16 -0.89
CA PHE A 65 -7.57 11.45 -1.43
C PHE A 65 -7.16 11.98 -2.81
N ASN A 66 -8.13 12.16 -3.70
CA ASN A 66 -7.90 12.58 -5.07
C ASN A 66 -7.37 14.01 -5.18
N GLU A 67 -7.60 14.87 -4.17
CA GLU A 67 -7.03 16.22 -4.11
C GLU A 67 -5.71 16.24 -3.33
N ALA A 68 -5.62 15.51 -2.21
CA ALA A 68 -4.43 15.54 -1.35
C ALA A 68 -3.19 14.93 -2.02
N LEU A 69 -3.33 13.80 -2.71
CA LEU A 69 -2.16 13.10 -3.26
C LEU A 69 -1.46 13.87 -4.38
N PRO A 70 -2.15 14.39 -5.41
CA PRO A 70 -1.50 15.27 -6.39
C PRO A 70 -0.91 16.54 -5.77
N LEU A 71 -1.57 17.11 -4.76
CA LEU A 71 -1.05 18.27 -4.06
C LEU A 71 0.26 17.98 -3.32
N MET A 72 0.37 16.78 -2.67
CA MET A 72 1.62 16.36 -2.04
C MET A 72 2.76 16.23 -3.06
N ARG A 73 2.51 15.66 -4.25
CA ARG A 73 3.52 15.56 -5.31
C ARG A 73 4.00 16.95 -5.72
N ARG A 74 3.10 17.88 -5.97
CA ARG A 74 3.45 19.27 -6.29
C ARG A 74 4.30 19.91 -5.18
N LEU A 75 3.98 19.69 -3.91
CA LEU A 75 4.75 20.19 -2.77
C LEU A 75 6.17 19.62 -2.70
N TRP A 76 6.41 18.44 -3.24
CA TRP A 76 7.76 17.86 -3.35
C TRP A 76 8.54 18.37 -4.57
N GLU A 77 7.87 18.62 -5.67
CA GLU A 77 8.49 18.95 -6.96
C GLU A 77 8.65 20.46 -7.16
N GLU A 78 7.63 21.25 -6.84
CA GLU A 78 7.60 22.70 -7.05
C GLU A 78 8.27 23.47 -5.89
N ASP A 79 8.95 24.59 -6.20
CA ASP A 79 9.54 25.45 -5.16
C ASP A 79 8.45 26.06 -4.28
N LYS A 80 7.40 26.60 -4.90
CA LYS A 80 6.24 27.20 -4.25
C LYS A 80 4.96 26.68 -4.90
N VAL A 81 3.98 26.30 -4.10
CA VAL A 81 2.69 25.80 -4.55
C VAL A 81 1.59 26.78 -4.19
N THR A 82 0.87 27.24 -5.21
CA THR A 82 -0.45 27.87 -5.08
C THR A 82 -1.49 26.86 -5.54
N HIS A 83 -2.50 26.64 -4.72
CA HIS A 83 -3.58 25.67 -4.98
C HIS A 83 -4.91 26.24 -4.49
N ALA A 84 -5.93 26.19 -5.35
CA ALA A 84 -7.30 26.59 -5.04
C ALA A 84 -8.21 25.42 -5.33
N GLY A 85 -8.24 24.46 -4.41
CA GLY A 85 -9.06 23.24 -4.51
C GLY A 85 -10.35 23.35 -3.70
N GLN A 86 -11.09 22.27 -3.66
CA GLN A 86 -12.34 22.21 -2.88
C GLN A 86 -12.07 22.09 -1.38
N ARG A 87 -10.96 21.49 -0.98
CA ARG A 87 -10.60 21.20 0.42
C ARG A 87 -9.35 21.92 0.87
N PHE A 88 -8.43 22.15 -0.05
CA PHE A 88 -7.15 22.76 0.29
C PHE A 88 -6.95 24.04 -0.53
N CYS A 89 -6.64 25.14 0.18
CA CYS A 89 -6.28 26.41 -0.42
C CYS A 89 -4.91 26.80 0.09
N LEU A 90 -3.94 26.94 -0.81
CA LEU A 90 -2.56 27.31 -0.50
C LEU A 90 -2.17 28.52 -1.35
N ASN A 91 -1.38 29.41 -0.78
CA ASN A 91 -0.80 30.54 -1.49
C ASN A 91 0.70 30.58 -1.28
N GLU A 92 1.47 30.30 -2.33
CA GLU A 92 2.93 30.27 -2.34
C GLU A 92 3.57 29.42 -1.22
N VAL A 93 2.94 28.31 -0.85
CA VAL A 93 3.44 27.42 0.21
C VAL A 93 4.66 26.66 -0.28
N ARG A 94 5.71 26.62 0.54
CA ARG A 94 6.94 25.88 0.30
C ARG A 94 7.09 24.75 1.33
N VAL A 95 7.48 23.56 0.88
CA VAL A 95 7.86 22.43 1.74
C VAL A 95 9.34 22.13 1.54
N LEU A 96 10.11 22.14 2.61
CA LEU A 96 11.53 21.81 2.68
C LEU A 96 11.80 20.91 3.88
N PRO A 97 12.78 19.94 3.80
CA PRO A 97 13.55 19.65 2.57
C PRO A 97 12.66 19.07 1.48
N LYS A 98 13.16 19.01 0.25
CA LYS A 98 12.59 18.17 -0.80
C LYS A 98 13.03 16.73 -0.56
N PRO A 99 12.28 15.71 -1.00
CA PRO A 99 12.75 14.34 -0.99
C PRO A 99 14.04 14.17 -1.76
N ILE A 100 14.85 13.18 -1.42
CA ILE A 100 16.02 12.76 -2.21
C ILE A 100 15.54 12.02 -3.46
N GLN A 101 14.53 11.15 -3.29
CA GLN A 101 13.90 10.46 -4.41
C GLN A 101 13.12 11.46 -5.28
N SER A 102 13.34 11.42 -6.60
CA SER A 102 12.65 12.31 -7.55
C SER A 102 12.23 11.52 -8.79
N PRO A 103 10.95 11.16 -8.90
CA PRO A 103 9.87 11.36 -7.91
C PRO A 103 10.00 10.46 -6.68
N LEU A 104 9.42 10.89 -5.54
CA LEU A 104 9.17 9.99 -4.41
C LEU A 104 8.01 9.07 -4.78
N GLU A 105 8.31 7.78 -4.93
CA GLU A 105 7.31 6.77 -5.30
C GLU A 105 6.20 6.66 -4.25
N ILE A 106 4.96 6.50 -4.72
CA ILE A 106 3.78 6.33 -3.87
C ILE A 106 3.03 5.09 -4.31
N TRP A 107 2.90 4.15 -3.40
CA TRP A 107 2.12 2.94 -3.62
C TRP A 107 0.71 3.11 -3.08
N LEU A 108 -0.27 2.49 -3.74
CA LEU A 108 -1.66 2.55 -3.34
C LEU A 108 -2.22 1.16 -3.06
N GLY A 109 -3.06 1.06 -2.03
CA GLY A 109 -3.84 -0.14 -1.75
C GLY A 109 -5.23 -0.09 -2.33
N GLY A 110 -5.97 -1.19 -2.15
CA GLY A 110 -7.37 -1.33 -2.52
C GLY A 110 -7.61 -2.31 -3.66
N LEU A 111 -8.84 -2.84 -3.72
CA LEU A 111 -9.29 -3.84 -4.69
C LEU A 111 -10.57 -3.42 -5.42
N ALA A 112 -11.33 -2.47 -4.85
CA ALA A 112 -12.56 -2.04 -5.48
C ALA A 112 -12.27 -1.39 -6.86
N PRO A 113 -13.17 -1.52 -7.85
CA PRO A 113 -12.94 -0.95 -9.19
C PRO A 113 -12.56 0.54 -9.19
N SER A 114 -13.12 1.32 -8.26
CA SER A 114 -12.77 2.74 -8.09
C SER A 114 -11.38 2.95 -7.49
N GLU A 115 -10.85 1.99 -6.73
CA GLU A 115 -9.51 2.01 -6.16
C GLU A 115 -8.49 1.60 -7.22
N LEU A 116 -8.74 0.55 -8.01
CA LEU A 116 -7.89 0.17 -9.14
C LEU A 116 -7.74 1.33 -10.15
N ARG A 117 -8.85 1.99 -10.49
CA ARG A 117 -8.82 3.21 -11.33
C ARG A 117 -7.96 4.33 -10.72
N ARG A 118 -7.98 4.47 -9.39
CA ARG A 118 -7.14 5.46 -8.69
C ARG A 118 -5.68 5.06 -8.72
N VAL A 119 -5.36 3.77 -8.56
CA VAL A 119 -3.99 3.27 -8.67
C VAL A 119 -3.40 3.65 -10.04
N GLY A 120 -4.07 3.32 -11.13
CA GLY A 120 -3.62 3.68 -12.48
C GLY A 120 -3.38 5.18 -12.65
N ARG A 121 -4.33 6.02 -12.21
CA ARG A 121 -4.21 7.46 -12.36
C ARG A 121 -3.18 8.14 -11.46
N LEU A 122 -2.97 7.65 -10.25
CA LEU A 122 -2.22 8.39 -9.21
C LEU A 122 -1.06 7.61 -8.57
N GLY A 123 -1.04 6.28 -8.66
CA GLY A 123 -0.03 5.44 -8.01
C GLY A 123 1.21 5.22 -8.85
N ASP A 124 2.31 4.87 -8.20
CA ASP A 124 3.54 4.38 -8.83
C ASP A 124 3.75 2.90 -8.52
N GLY A 125 2.89 2.32 -7.67
CA GLY A 125 2.82 0.92 -7.34
C GLY A 125 1.47 0.56 -6.74
N TRP A 126 1.18 -0.74 -6.70
CA TRP A 126 -0.06 -1.28 -6.14
C TRP A 126 0.23 -2.34 -5.08
N LEU A 127 -0.39 -2.20 -3.91
CA LEU A 127 -0.21 -3.08 -2.76
C LEU A 127 -1.56 -3.44 -2.13
N PRO A 128 -2.32 -4.35 -2.73
CA PRO A 128 -3.58 -4.81 -2.18
C PRO A 128 -3.39 -5.72 -0.97
N SER A 129 -4.45 -5.87 -0.18
CA SER A 129 -4.56 -6.81 0.92
C SER A 129 -5.89 -7.56 0.84
N PHE A 130 -6.00 -8.73 1.48
CA PHE A 130 -7.18 -9.58 1.38
C PHE A 130 -7.53 -9.96 -0.07
N CYS A 131 -6.52 -10.18 -0.88
CA CYS A 131 -6.63 -10.53 -2.30
C CYS A 131 -6.14 -11.94 -2.59
N THR A 132 -6.61 -12.51 -3.69
CA THR A 132 -6.13 -13.75 -4.28
C THR A 132 -5.21 -13.44 -5.46
N PRO A 133 -4.45 -14.44 -5.98
CA PRO A 133 -3.71 -14.27 -7.24
C PRO A 133 -4.61 -13.85 -8.41
N GLU A 134 -5.84 -14.38 -8.48
CA GLU A 134 -6.82 -14.01 -9.51
C GLU A 134 -7.19 -12.53 -9.43
N ASP A 135 -7.40 -11.99 -8.21
CA ASP A 135 -7.65 -10.55 -8.03
C ASP A 135 -6.51 -9.69 -8.59
N VAL A 136 -5.26 -10.17 -8.46
CA VAL A 136 -4.10 -9.47 -9.00
C VAL A 136 -4.06 -9.58 -10.52
N ALA A 137 -4.29 -10.76 -11.08
CA ALA A 137 -4.37 -10.98 -12.52
C ALA A 137 -5.42 -10.07 -13.18
N ASP A 138 -6.60 -9.95 -12.56
CA ASP A 138 -7.70 -9.13 -13.06
C ASP A 138 -7.47 -7.62 -12.83
N GLY A 139 -6.77 -7.27 -11.75
CA GLY A 139 -6.54 -5.88 -11.37
C GLY A 139 -5.50 -5.16 -12.21
N ILE A 140 -4.42 -5.82 -12.61
CA ILE A 140 -3.32 -5.24 -13.37
C ILE A 140 -3.81 -4.61 -14.69
N PRO A 141 -4.60 -5.29 -15.55
CA PRO A 141 -5.10 -4.70 -16.79
C PRO A 141 -5.97 -3.45 -16.55
N VAL A 142 -6.77 -3.44 -15.50
CA VAL A 142 -7.61 -2.27 -15.14
C VAL A 142 -6.74 -1.08 -14.73
N ILE A 143 -5.67 -1.34 -13.99
CA ILE A 143 -4.72 -0.31 -13.58
C ILE A 143 -4.00 0.26 -14.80
N ASP A 144 -3.54 -0.59 -15.70
CA ASP A 144 -2.85 -0.19 -16.94
C ASP A 144 -3.75 0.68 -17.82
N GLU A 145 -4.98 0.25 -18.09
CA GLU A 145 -5.98 1.02 -18.86
C GLU A 145 -6.15 2.44 -18.29
N HIS A 146 -6.25 2.54 -16.97
CA HIS A 146 -6.48 3.83 -16.34
C HIS A 146 -5.22 4.69 -16.19
N ALA A 147 -4.03 4.12 -16.26
CA ALA A 147 -2.79 4.86 -16.43
C ALA A 147 -2.73 5.48 -17.84
N GLU A 148 -3.03 4.69 -18.87
CA GLU A 148 -3.08 5.17 -20.26
C GLU A 148 -4.10 6.28 -20.47
N VAL A 149 -5.34 6.09 -19.96
CA VAL A 149 -6.40 7.12 -20.03
C VAL A 149 -5.97 8.41 -19.32
N ALA A 150 -5.19 8.31 -18.26
CA ALA A 150 -4.66 9.47 -17.54
C ALA A 150 -3.40 10.09 -18.19
N GLY A 151 -2.89 9.52 -19.28
CA GLY A 151 -1.66 9.97 -19.93
C GLY A 151 -0.41 9.73 -19.07
N LYS A 152 -0.46 8.79 -18.14
CA LYS A 152 0.67 8.39 -17.31
C LYS A 152 1.42 7.21 -17.93
N PRO A 153 2.74 7.09 -17.65
CA PRO A 153 3.45 5.84 -17.90
C PRO A 153 2.77 4.68 -17.15
N LEU A 154 2.84 3.48 -17.71
CA LEU A 154 2.45 2.27 -17.02
C LEU A 154 3.30 2.11 -15.75
N ILE A 155 2.69 1.53 -14.72
CA ILE A 155 3.41 1.17 -13.50
C ILE A 155 4.45 0.09 -13.84
N ASP A 156 5.66 0.25 -13.32
CA ASP A 156 6.72 -0.74 -13.47
C ASP A 156 6.22 -2.11 -12.97
N ARG A 157 6.50 -3.18 -13.72
CA ARG A 157 6.07 -4.54 -13.36
C ARG A 157 6.64 -5.02 -12.01
N GLU A 158 7.77 -4.44 -11.60
CA GLU A 158 8.34 -4.66 -10.26
C GLU A 158 7.59 -3.93 -9.13
N HIS A 159 6.58 -3.12 -9.45
CA HIS A 159 5.82 -2.32 -8.48
C HIS A 159 4.38 -2.83 -8.25
N PHE A 160 4.12 -4.09 -8.54
CA PHE A 160 2.89 -4.78 -8.17
C PHE A 160 3.16 -5.73 -7.00
N GLY A 161 2.44 -5.57 -5.91
CA GLY A 161 2.68 -6.35 -4.70
C GLY A 161 1.43 -6.99 -4.13
N SER A 162 1.59 -7.64 -2.99
CA SER A 162 0.49 -8.16 -2.18
C SER A 162 0.89 -8.20 -0.70
N LEU A 163 -0.06 -7.91 0.18
CA LEU A 163 0.06 -8.23 1.60
C LEU A 163 -0.54 -9.61 1.83
N ILE A 164 0.28 -10.56 2.27
CA ILE A 164 -0.11 -11.93 2.55
C ILE A 164 -0.16 -12.15 4.07
N ILE A 165 -1.32 -12.56 4.57
CA ILE A 165 -1.51 -12.92 5.97
C ILE A 165 -1.27 -14.43 6.11
N TYR A 166 -0.44 -14.82 7.07
CA TYR A 166 -0.17 -16.22 7.35
C TYR A 166 -0.20 -16.54 8.84
N THR A 167 -0.31 -17.83 9.17
CA THR A 167 -0.13 -18.36 10.52
C THR A 167 1.04 -19.35 10.48
N SER A 168 2.07 -19.14 11.30
CA SER A 168 3.25 -20.01 11.33
C SER A 168 2.98 -21.41 11.87
N ASP A 169 2.01 -21.53 12.80
CA ASP A 169 1.56 -22.81 13.38
C ASP A 169 0.55 -23.58 12.51
N GLY A 170 0.16 -23.04 11.36
CA GLY A 170 -0.85 -23.61 10.48
C GLY A 170 -2.29 -23.54 11.01
N SER A 171 -2.54 -22.81 12.07
CA SER A 171 -3.88 -22.62 12.62
C SER A 171 -4.76 -21.72 11.75
N MET A 172 -6.06 -21.72 12.03
CA MET A 172 -7.04 -20.85 11.38
C MET A 172 -7.92 -20.18 12.45
N PRO A 173 -7.42 -19.13 13.12
CA PRO A 173 -8.15 -18.47 14.21
C PRO A 173 -9.49 -17.89 13.76
N ASP A 174 -10.53 -18.12 14.54
CA ASP A 174 -11.90 -17.65 14.25
C ASP A 174 -12.00 -16.15 13.99
N GLN A 175 -11.16 -15.36 14.65
CA GLN A 175 -11.19 -13.90 14.51
C GLN A 175 -10.80 -13.47 13.10
N ILE A 176 -9.73 -14.05 12.52
CA ILE A 176 -9.32 -13.72 11.15
C ILE A 176 -10.31 -14.28 10.14
N VAL A 177 -10.86 -15.48 10.39
CA VAL A 177 -11.92 -16.07 9.54
C VAL A 177 -13.12 -15.12 9.46
N ARG A 178 -13.57 -14.58 10.60
CA ARG A 178 -14.65 -13.58 10.63
C ARG A 178 -14.27 -12.30 9.89
N ALA A 179 -13.04 -11.84 10.01
CA ALA A 179 -12.56 -10.64 9.30
C ALA A 179 -12.56 -10.84 7.78
N VAL A 180 -12.11 -12.02 7.30
CA VAL A 180 -12.16 -12.37 5.88
C VAL A 180 -13.61 -12.44 5.40
N ARG A 181 -14.47 -13.19 6.06
CA ARG A 181 -15.90 -13.31 5.69
C ARG A 181 -16.64 -11.97 5.65
N LYS A 182 -16.26 -11.02 6.52
CA LYS A 182 -16.82 -9.66 6.50
C LYS A 182 -16.39 -8.86 5.26
N ARG A 183 -15.15 -9.04 4.81
CA ARG A 183 -14.55 -8.25 3.70
C ARG A 183 -14.73 -8.92 2.34
N ARG A 184 -14.67 -10.23 2.31
CA ARG A 184 -14.68 -11.08 1.12
C ARG A 184 -15.65 -12.26 1.36
N PRO A 185 -16.97 -12.00 1.50
CA PRO A 185 -17.96 -13.02 1.83
C PRO A 185 -18.06 -14.12 0.75
N GLU A 186 -17.61 -13.83 -0.47
CA GLU A 186 -17.61 -14.74 -1.64
C GLU A 186 -16.46 -15.74 -1.61
N LEU A 187 -15.43 -15.54 -0.78
CA LEU A 187 -14.24 -16.38 -0.75
C LEU A 187 -14.22 -17.34 0.44
N ASP A 188 -13.63 -18.52 0.24
CA ASP A 188 -13.19 -19.34 1.37
C ASP A 188 -12.01 -18.62 2.08
N PRO A 189 -12.04 -18.48 3.42
CA PRO A 189 -10.93 -17.86 4.17
C PRO A 189 -9.56 -18.46 3.86
N ARG A 190 -9.45 -19.71 3.46
CA ARG A 190 -8.19 -20.38 3.05
C ARG A 190 -7.59 -19.79 1.77
N GLN A 191 -8.37 -19.09 0.96
CA GLN A 191 -7.85 -18.40 -0.22
C GLN A 191 -7.07 -17.14 0.16
N ILE A 192 -7.34 -16.56 1.35
CA ILE A 192 -6.71 -15.35 1.86
C ILE A 192 -5.67 -15.65 2.93
N ILE A 193 -5.96 -16.59 3.86
CA ILE A 193 -5.09 -16.91 4.99
C ILE A 193 -4.24 -18.12 4.62
N VAL A 194 -2.94 -17.94 4.71
CA VAL A 194 -1.96 -18.98 4.42
C VAL A 194 -1.58 -19.73 5.70
N GLN A 195 -1.57 -21.05 5.68
CA GLN A 195 -1.32 -21.88 6.84
C GLN A 195 0.08 -22.52 6.77
N GLY A 196 1.03 -21.94 7.50
CA GLY A 196 2.42 -22.41 7.57
C GLY A 196 3.32 -21.90 6.45
N HIS A 197 4.62 -21.97 6.67
CA HIS A 197 5.64 -21.40 5.77
C HIS A 197 5.70 -22.14 4.40
N ARG A 198 5.40 -23.43 4.37
CA ARG A 198 5.38 -24.20 3.10
C ARG A 198 4.27 -23.71 2.16
N ASP A 199 3.08 -23.48 2.70
CA ASP A 199 1.96 -22.97 1.91
C ASP A 199 2.18 -21.50 1.56
N LEU A 200 2.93 -20.76 2.39
CA LEU A 200 3.33 -19.38 2.10
C LEU A 200 4.26 -19.31 0.88
N GLU A 201 5.27 -20.17 0.79
CA GLU A 201 6.13 -20.27 -0.39
C GLU A 201 5.30 -20.53 -1.66
N LYS A 202 4.38 -21.50 -1.59
CA LYS A 202 3.49 -21.81 -2.71
C LYS A 202 2.64 -20.60 -3.11
N ARG A 203 2.03 -19.92 -2.14
CA ARG A 203 1.19 -18.76 -2.38
C ARG A 203 1.98 -17.60 -3.01
N ILE A 204 3.22 -17.35 -2.58
CA ILE A 204 4.08 -16.34 -3.18
C ILE A 204 4.34 -16.66 -4.65
N LYS A 205 4.62 -17.94 -4.99
CA LYS A 205 4.81 -18.37 -6.38
C LYS A 205 3.55 -18.14 -7.23
N GLU A 206 2.37 -18.46 -6.70
CA GLU A 206 1.10 -18.19 -7.37
C GLU A 206 0.89 -16.69 -7.67
N PHE A 207 1.30 -15.81 -6.76
CA PHE A 207 1.28 -14.36 -6.99
C PHE A 207 2.33 -13.89 -8.00
N ILE A 208 3.54 -14.48 -7.98
CA ILE A 208 4.60 -14.19 -8.96
C ILE A 208 4.12 -14.56 -10.38
N ASP A 209 3.49 -15.71 -10.51
CA ASP A 209 2.99 -16.23 -11.80
C ASP A 209 1.96 -15.28 -12.46
N VAL A 210 1.26 -14.47 -11.67
CA VAL A 210 0.29 -13.48 -12.16
C VAL A 210 0.84 -12.04 -12.19
N GLY A 211 2.14 -11.85 -11.92
CA GLY A 211 2.82 -10.57 -12.11
C GLY A 211 3.02 -9.73 -10.84
N ALA A 212 2.79 -10.28 -9.63
CA ALA A 212 3.22 -9.60 -8.41
C ALA A 212 4.70 -9.89 -8.13
N SER A 213 5.42 -8.89 -7.63
CA SER A 213 6.87 -8.96 -7.38
C SER A 213 7.29 -8.56 -5.96
N LYS A 214 6.41 -7.89 -5.22
CA LYS A 214 6.71 -7.40 -3.86
C LYS A 214 5.70 -7.93 -2.86
N PHE A 215 6.20 -8.47 -1.74
CA PHE A 215 5.36 -9.13 -0.76
C PHE A 215 5.59 -8.58 0.64
N ILE A 216 4.49 -8.24 1.33
CA ILE A 216 4.51 -7.97 2.76
C ILE A 216 3.91 -9.18 3.45
N LEU A 217 4.73 -9.91 4.17
CA LEU A 217 4.35 -11.14 4.86
C LEU A 217 4.02 -10.81 6.32
N VAL A 218 2.77 -11.02 6.71
CA VAL A 218 2.28 -10.63 8.04
C VAL A 218 1.84 -11.87 8.82
N PRO A 219 2.58 -12.26 9.86
CA PRO A 219 2.08 -13.29 10.78
C PRO A 219 0.84 -12.76 11.50
N TYR A 220 -0.26 -13.50 11.44
CA TYR A 220 -1.50 -13.10 12.11
C TYR A 220 -1.40 -13.20 13.63
N ILE A 221 -0.71 -14.23 14.10
CA ILE A 221 -0.39 -14.43 15.51
C ILE A 221 1.01 -13.88 15.73
N GLU A 222 1.16 -12.98 16.70
CA GLU A 222 2.46 -12.43 17.05
C GLU A 222 3.38 -13.54 17.53
N PRO A 223 4.57 -13.71 16.90
CA PRO A 223 5.50 -14.75 17.29
C PRO A 223 6.10 -14.50 18.69
N ASP A 224 6.23 -15.54 19.48
CA ASP A 224 6.92 -15.48 20.77
C ASP A 224 8.43 -15.15 20.62
N ASP A 225 9.03 -15.56 19.50
CA ASP A 225 10.42 -15.32 19.15
C ASP A 225 10.53 -14.87 17.70
N TRP A 226 10.65 -13.57 17.51
CA TRP A 226 10.81 -12.95 16.18
C TRP A 226 12.09 -13.40 15.45
N SER A 227 13.15 -13.74 16.17
CA SER A 227 14.39 -14.19 15.52
C SER A 227 14.21 -15.55 14.86
N LYS A 228 13.50 -16.46 15.52
CA LYS A 228 13.17 -17.78 14.96
C LYS A 228 12.18 -17.65 13.82
N GLU A 229 11.17 -16.83 13.99
CA GLU A 229 10.15 -16.61 12.93
C GLU A 229 10.80 -16.05 11.67
N LEU A 230 11.63 -15.01 11.80
CA LEU A 230 12.32 -14.41 10.66
C LEU A 230 13.30 -15.38 10.00
N GLN A 231 13.97 -16.26 10.77
CA GLN A 231 14.81 -17.30 10.21
C GLN A 231 14.00 -18.31 9.41
N SER A 232 12.92 -18.84 9.96
CA SER A 232 12.04 -19.79 9.28
C SER A 232 11.40 -19.19 8.00
N LEU A 233 11.01 -17.91 8.09
CA LEU A 233 10.49 -17.16 6.96
C LEU A 233 11.56 -16.98 5.86
N ALA A 234 12.79 -16.64 6.26
CA ALA A 234 13.92 -16.51 5.36
C ALA A 234 14.25 -17.81 4.63
N GLU A 235 14.29 -18.93 5.36
CA GLU A 235 14.53 -20.27 4.79
C GLU A 235 13.42 -20.64 3.77
N ALA A 236 12.18 -20.27 4.04
CA ALA A 236 11.06 -20.57 3.17
C ALA A 236 10.94 -19.66 1.93
N THR A 237 11.47 -18.43 1.98
CA THR A 237 11.11 -17.42 0.96
C THR A 237 12.27 -16.70 0.30
N LEU A 238 13.47 -16.60 0.91
CA LEU A 238 14.58 -15.81 0.36
C LEU A 238 15.08 -16.31 -1.00
N HIS A 239 14.98 -17.61 -1.27
CA HIS A 239 15.37 -18.17 -2.57
C HIS A 239 14.45 -17.73 -3.72
N LEU A 240 13.31 -17.11 -3.43
CA LEU A 240 12.39 -16.53 -4.41
C LEU A 240 12.76 -15.07 -4.77
N GLN A 241 13.71 -14.47 -4.07
CA GLN A 241 14.19 -13.13 -4.40
C GLN A 241 15.13 -13.18 -5.61
N THR A 242 14.87 -12.36 -6.60
CA THR A 242 15.67 -12.18 -7.82
C THR A 242 16.46 -10.88 -7.76
#